data_36a9b256b3d53f194129eb138a19dc57
#
_entry.id   36a9b256b3d53f194129eb138a19dc57
#
_cell.length_a   1.000
_cell.length_b   1.000
_cell.length_c   1.000
_cell.angle_alpha   90.00
_cell.angle_beta   90.00
_cell.angle_gamma   90.00
#
_symmetry.space_group_name_H-M   'P 1'
#
loop_
_entity.id
_entity.type
_entity.pdbx_description
1 polymer ?
#
loop_
_entity_poly.entity_id
_entity_poly.type
_entity_poly.pdbx_seq_one_letter_code
_entity_poly.pdbx_strand_id
1 'polypeptide(L)'
;MTIQYALINKGVLTLLREKTHVSFEFLEQSTGKTRDMLLAWEDANSPELPTIHQAKTLARSFRVPFACLYMKVDDVTIAPLPNLRNMRTLPNSTPQDDSILNLSIIELIEARTFFIETKTDLNESIPTFSLLISGSNVSDWANSIRKYFSLDLSIQYKCPSTRQFFLYLKNAVENKVVFVHSMSGVPLDSARGVAIHFDALPIIGVNDSDR
;
A
#
# COMPACT_ATOMS: atom_id res chain seq x y z
N MET A 1 4.94 -7.80 38.40
CA MET A 1 5.45 -7.09 37.21
C MET A 1 4.89 -5.69 37.23
N THR A 2 5.74 -4.67 37.13
CA THR A 2 5.29 -3.27 37.08
C THR A 2 4.80 -3.00 35.63
N ILE A 3 3.58 -2.50 35.50
CA ILE A 3 3.03 -2.09 34.21
C ILE A 3 3.76 -0.82 33.78
N GLN A 4 4.39 -0.85 32.60
CA GLN A 4 5.06 0.30 32.01
C GLN A 4 4.16 0.91 30.93
N TYR A 5 3.83 2.19 31.08
CA TYR A 5 3.08 2.97 30.12
C TYR A 5 4.00 3.64 29.10
N ALA A 6 3.52 3.77 27.87
CA ALA A 6 4.24 4.44 26.79
C ALA A 6 3.79 5.90 26.73
N LEU A 7 4.72 6.83 26.94
CA LEU A 7 4.47 8.28 26.85
C LEU A 7 4.52 8.72 25.39
N ILE A 8 3.60 8.19 24.59
CA ILE A 8 3.49 8.49 23.16
C ILE A 8 2.92 9.89 22.90
N ASN A 9 3.17 10.43 21.73
CA ASN A 9 2.50 11.64 21.27
C ASN A 9 1.11 11.26 20.73
N LYS A 10 0.07 11.60 21.48
CA LYS A 10 -1.32 11.29 21.15
C LYS A 10 -1.77 11.91 19.82
N GLY A 11 -1.29 13.11 19.50
CA GLY A 11 -1.55 13.75 18.20
C GLY A 11 -1.01 12.96 17.02
N VAL A 12 0.06 12.19 17.21
CA VAL A 12 0.59 11.29 16.17
C VAL A 12 -0.36 10.12 15.92
N LEU A 13 -1.00 9.55 16.96
CA LEU A 13 -2.01 8.50 16.75
C LEU A 13 -3.19 9.00 15.90
N THR A 14 -3.70 10.19 16.23
CA THR A 14 -4.77 10.83 15.46
C THR A 14 -4.33 11.06 14.02
N LEU A 15 -3.13 11.64 13.82
CA LEU A 15 -2.58 11.87 12.48
C LEU A 15 -2.46 10.57 11.68
N LEU A 16 -1.91 9.51 12.28
CA LEU A 16 -1.76 8.20 11.63
C LEU A 16 -3.12 7.68 11.18
N ARG A 17 -4.12 7.62 12.07
CA ARG A 17 -5.44 7.10 11.75
C ARG A 17 -6.11 7.90 10.64
N GLU A 18 -6.06 9.23 10.70
CA GLU A 18 -6.68 10.09 9.70
C GLU A 18 -5.99 10.01 8.34
N LYS A 19 -4.66 10.00 8.29
CA LYS A 19 -3.91 9.94 7.04
C LYS A 19 -3.93 8.57 6.38
N THR A 20 -3.97 7.50 7.17
CA THR A 20 -4.02 6.13 6.65
C THR A 20 -5.44 5.64 6.38
N HIS A 21 -6.46 6.40 6.83
CA HIS A 21 -7.88 6.00 6.78
C HIS A 21 -8.13 4.62 7.40
N VAL A 22 -7.39 4.31 8.47
CA VAL A 22 -7.57 3.08 9.24
C VAL A 22 -8.80 3.25 10.14
N SER A 23 -9.69 2.25 10.12
CA SER A 23 -10.91 2.25 10.91
C SER A 23 -10.65 1.91 12.38
N PHE A 24 -11.57 2.35 13.26
CA PHE A 24 -11.53 1.90 14.66
C PHE A 24 -11.78 0.39 14.78
N GLU A 25 -12.65 -0.17 13.95
CA GLU A 25 -12.95 -1.60 13.90
C GLU A 25 -11.67 -2.43 13.66
N PHE A 26 -10.84 -2.01 12.73
CA PHE A 26 -9.55 -2.64 12.48
C PHE A 26 -8.60 -2.52 13.68
N LEU A 27 -8.55 -1.34 14.33
CA LEU A 27 -7.74 -1.12 15.51
C LEU A 27 -8.25 -1.91 16.72
N GLU A 28 -9.55 -2.04 16.92
CA GLU A 28 -10.17 -2.88 17.96
C GLU A 28 -9.77 -4.34 17.79
N GLN A 29 -9.85 -4.87 16.57
CA GLN A 29 -9.46 -6.25 16.24
C GLN A 29 -7.96 -6.48 16.47
N SER A 30 -7.12 -5.55 16.05
CA SER A 30 -5.66 -5.70 16.12
C SER A 30 -5.11 -5.51 17.53
N THR A 31 -5.72 -4.63 18.35
CA THR A 31 -5.24 -4.29 19.70
C THR A 31 -5.98 -5.03 20.81
N GLY A 32 -7.17 -5.57 20.53
CA GLY A 32 -8.07 -6.13 21.52
C GLY A 32 -8.61 -5.09 22.50
N LYS A 33 -8.69 -3.80 22.08
CA LYS A 33 -9.17 -2.68 22.89
C LYS A 33 -10.44 -2.09 22.30
N THR A 34 -11.30 -1.57 23.18
CA THR A 34 -12.55 -0.91 22.75
C THR A 34 -12.25 0.44 22.10
N ARG A 35 -13.16 0.89 21.26
CA ARG A 35 -13.12 2.20 20.62
C ARG A 35 -12.92 3.35 21.62
N ASP A 36 -13.61 3.29 22.75
CA ASP A 36 -13.50 4.32 23.80
C ASP A 36 -12.07 4.41 24.35
N MET A 37 -11.40 3.28 24.56
CA MET A 37 -10.01 3.25 24.99
C MET A 37 -9.06 3.81 23.92
N LEU A 38 -9.30 3.48 22.66
CA LEU A 38 -8.51 4.00 21.53
C LEU A 38 -8.69 5.52 21.40
N LEU A 39 -9.91 6.03 21.52
CA LEU A 39 -10.21 7.45 21.57
C LEU A 39 -9.52 8.15 22.75
N ALA A 40 -9.53 7.54 23.94
CA ALA A 40 -8.83 8.09 25.11
C ALA A 40 -7.31 8.17 24.89
N TRP A 41 -6.72 7.28 24.10
CA TRP A 41 -5.31 7.36 23.73
C TRP A 41 -5.00 8.42 22.66
N GLU A 42 -6.00 8.85 21.90
CA GLU A 42 -5.87 9.96 20.94
C GLU A 42 -6.18 11.33 21.59
N ASP A 43 -7.00 11.37 22.66
CA ASP A 43 -7.39 12.62 23.32
C ASP A 43 -6.27 13.17 24.20
N ALA A 44 -5.76 14.37 23.84
CA ALA A 44 -4.70 15.05 24.58
C ALA A 44 -5.07 15.35 26.04
N ASN A 45 -6.37 15.50 26.35
CA ASN A 45 -6.85 15.81 27.71
C ASN A 45 -7.08 14.56 28.58
N SER A 46 -7.11 13.38 27.97
CA SER A 46 -7.26 12.12 28.70
C SER A 46 -5.98 11.76 29.45
N PRO A 47 -6.04 11.28 30.70
CA PRO A 47 -4.86 10.75 31.40
C PRO A 47 -4.46 9.34 30.90
N GLU A 48 -5.32 8.68 30.14
CA GLU A 48 -5.10 7.31 29.68
C GLU A 48 -3.93 7.20 28.71
N LEU A 49 -3.09 6.20 28.93
CA LEU A 49 -1.94 5.89 28.09
C LEU A 49 -1.90 4.40 27.77
N PRO A 50 -1.49 4.00 26.57
CA PRO A 50 -1.25 2.59 26.27
C PRO A 50 -0.02 2.09 27.04
N THR A 51 0.00 0.81 27.37
CA THR A 51 1.24 0.17 27.81
C THR A 51 2.24 0.09 26.65
N ILE A 52 3.52 -0.12 26.93
CA ILE A 52 4.55 -0.29 25.89
C ILE A 52 4.16 -1.39 24.89
N HIS A 53 3.58 -2.50 25.38
CA HIS A 53 3.13 -3.57 24.51
C HIS A 53 2.00 -3.13 23.57
N GLN A 54 1.00 -2.41 24.09
CA GLN A 54 -0.11 -1.87 23.29
C GLN A 54 0.36 -0.83 22.28
N ALA A 55 1.27 0.07 22.67
CA ALA A 55 1.86 1.04 21.76
C ALA A 55 2.67 0.37 20.64
N LYS A 56 3.41 -0.71 20.93
CA LYS A 56 4.06 -1.51 19.88
C LYS A 56 3.05 -2.19 18.96
N THR A 57 1.91 -2.64 19.49
CA THR A 57 0.83 -3.19 18.66
C THR A 57 0.22 -2.13 17.75
N LEU A 58 -0.07 -0.93 18.29
CA LEU A 58 -0.54 0.21 17.50
C LEU A 58 0.43 0.57 16.37
N ALA A 59 1.74 0.68 16.67
CA ALA A 59 2.75 0.97 15.65
C ALA A 59 2.74 -0.07 14.52
N ARG A 60 2.60 -1.37 14.86
CA ARG A 60 2.47 -2.45 13.87
C ARG A 60 1.17 -2.35 13.07
N SER A 61 0.05 -2.01 13.73
CA SER A 61 -1.24 -1.85 13.06
C SER A 61 -1.21 -0.72 12.03
N PHE A 62 -0.47 0.35 12.29
CA PHE A 62 -0.24 1.45 11.34
C PHE A 62 0.94 1.21 10.39
N ARG A 63 1.66 0.08 10.54
CA ARG A 63 2.87 -0.26 9.76
C ARG A 63 3.97 0.80 9.83
N VAL A 64 4.11 1.44 10.98
CA VAL A 64 5.14 2.45 11.24
C VAL A 64 6.16 1.96 12.28
N PRO A 65 7.40 2.48 12.27
CA PRO A 65 8.36 2.24 13.34
C PRO A 65 7.81 2.67 14.70
N PHE A 66 8.09 1.89 15.76
CA PHE A 66 7.62 2.22 17.12
C PHE A 66 8.05 3.63 17.57
N ALA A 67 9.25 4.06 17.17
CA ALA A 67 9.76 5.40 17.48
C ALA A 67 8.88 6.52 16.88
N CYS A 68 8.17 6.27 15.77
CA CYS A 68 7.28 7.24 15.15
C CYS A 68 6.22 7.78 16.14
N LEU A 69 5.74 6.94 17.06
CA LEU A 69 4.74 7.34 18.07
C LEU A 69 5.24 8.37 19.07
N TYR A 70 6.54 8.64 19.13
CA TYR A 70 7.18 9.62 20.02
C TYR A 70 7.63 10.89 19.31
N MET A 71 7.47 10.95 17.98
CA MET A 71 7.85 12.11 17.19
C MET A 71 6.88 13.28 17.40
N LYS A 72 7.29 14.48 16.98
CA LYS A 72 6.34 15.60 16.85
C LYS A 72 5.44 15.34 15.66
N VAL A 73 4.21 15.83 15.71
CA VAL A 73 3.22 15.66 14.62
C VAL A 73 3.77 16.18 13.29
N ASP A 74 4.46 17.33 13.31
CA ASP A 74 5.03 17.97 12.12
C ASP A 74 6.21 17.20 11.51
N ASP A 75 6.86 16.33 12.28
CA ASP A 75 8.00 15.51 11.83
C ASP A 75 7.54 14.16 11.23
N VAL A 76 6.24 13.82 11.33
CA VAL A 76 5.69 12.58 10.80
C VAL A 76 5.14 12.81 9.39
N THR A 77 5.80 12.22 8.42
CA THR A 77 5.36 12.24 7.01
C THR A 77 4.74 10.91 6.63
N ILE A 78 3.55 10.93 6.06
CA ILE A 78 2.84 9.76 5.53
C ILE A 78 2.44 10.07 4.10
N ALA A 79 2.69 9.14 3.20
CA ALA A 79 2.28 9.28 1.81
C ALA A 79 0.75 9.44 1.71
N PRO A 80 0.25 10.44 0.96
CA PRO A 80 -1.18 10.62 0.81
C PRO A 80 -1.79 9.47 0.03
N LEU A 81 -2.97 9.00 0.47
CA LEU A 81 -3.74 8.02 -0.27
C LEU A 81 -4.26 8.64 -1.57
N PRO A 82 -3.99 8.04 -2.73
CA PRO A 82 -4.53 8.51 -4.00
C PRO A 82 -6.02 8.20 -4.09
N ASN A 83 -6.75 9.04 -4.82
CA ASN A 83 -8.15 8.75 -5.16
C ASN A 83 -8.20 7.68 -6.25
N LEU A 84 -8.25 6.41 -5.85
CA LEU A 84 -8.29 5.27 -6.76
C LEU A 84 -9.73 4.98 -7.20
N ARG A 85 -9.92 4.77 -8.51
CA ARG A 85 -11.20 4.32 -9.04
C ARG A 85 -11.43 2.86 -8.62
N ASN A 86 -12.50 2.61 -7.87
CA ASN A 86 -12.91 1.25 -7.56
C ASN A 86 -13.46 0.55 -8.81
N MET A 87 -12.75 -0.48 -9.29
CA MET A 87 -13.11 -1.28 -10.45
C MET A 87 -13.79 -2.61 -10.06
N ARG A 88 -14.17 -2.79 -8.80
CA ARG A 88 -14.91 -3.96 -8.35
C ARG A 88 -16.26 -4.01 -9.06
N THR A 89 -16.57 -5.13 -9.67
CA THR A 89 -17.80 -5.32 -10.48
C THR A 89 -19.00 -5.80 -9.66
N LEU A 90 -18.87 -5.93 -8.34
CA LEU A 90 -19.97 -6.39 -7.47
C LEU A 90 -20.86 -5.21 -7.07
N PRO A 91 -22.13 -5.14 -7.56
CA PRO A 91 -23.00 -3.98 -7.37
C PRO A 91 -23.54 -3.81 -5.94
N ASN A 92 -23.35 -4.79 -5.04
CA ASN A 92 -23.91 -4.81 -3.68
C ASN A 92 -22.86 -5.10 -2.59
N SER A 93 -21.61 -4.72 -2.77
CA SER A 93 -20.65 -4.84 -1.68
C SER A 93 -21.03 -3.83 -0.59
N THR A 94 -21.34 -4.31 0.61
CA THR A 94 -21.36 -3.51 1.83
C THR A 94 -20.04 -2.72 1.92
N PRO A 95 -20.05 -1.51 2.51
CA PRO A 95 -18.80 -0.78 2.77
C PRO A 95 -17.86 -1.71 3.53
N GLN A 96 -16.79 -2.13 2.87
CA GLN A 96 -15.79 -3.01 3.45
C GLN A 96 -14.73 -2.14 4.10
N ASP A 97 -14.21 -2.60 5.25
CA ASP A 97 -13.06 -1.97 5.86
C ASP A 97 -11.82 -2.18 4.98
N ASP A 98 -11.41 -1.12 4.31
CA ASP A 98 -10.26 -1.13 3.42
C ASP A 98 -8.94 -0.74 4.15
N SER A 99 -8.90 -0.76 5.49
CA SER A 99 -7.72 -0.38 6.28
C SER A 99 -6.43 -1.08 5.84
N ILE A 100 -6.47 -2.39 5.63
CA ILE A 100 -5.30 -3.17 5.17
C ILE A 100 -4.91 -2.77 3.74
N LEU A 101 -5.88 -2.55 2.86
CA LEU A 101 -5.64 -2.08 1.50
C LEU A 101 -5.00 -0.69 1.50
N ASN A 102 -5.54 0.24 2.28
CA ASN A 102 -5.01 1.60 2.42
C ASN A 102 -3.56 1.61 2.89
N LEU A 103 -3.25 0.83 3.93
CA LEU A 103 -1.88 0.66 4.43
C LEU A 103 -0.96 0.07 3.36
N SER A 104 -1.43 -0.92 2.60
CA SER A 104 -0.64 -1.51 1.52
C SER A 104 -0.38 -0.52 0.36
N ILE A 105 -1.35 0.34 0.04
CA ILE A 105 -1.18 1.41 -0.95
C ILE A 105 -0.13 2.42 -0.49
N ILE A 106 -0.16 2.81 0.78
CA ILE A 106 0.84 3.72 1.37
C ILE A 106 2.23 3.10 1.26
N GLU A 107 2.41 1.83 1.66
CA GLU A 107 3.69 1.11 1.54
C GLU A 107 4.21 1.07 0.10
N LEU A 108 3.33 0.86 -0.89
CA LEU A 108 3.72 0.88 -2.31
C LEU A 108 4.25 2.26 -2.72
N ILE A 109 3.59 3.33 -2.28
CA ILE A 109 4.00 4.71 -2.61
C ILE A 109 5.31 5.05 -1.91
N GLU A 110 5.48 4.67 -0.65
CA GLU A 110 6.72 4.88 0.11
C GLU A 110 7.89 4.12 -0.50
N ALA A 111 7.70 2.84 -0.86
CA ALA A 111 8.72 2.04 -1.53
C ALA A 111 9.14 2.66 -2.88
N ARG A 112 8.18 3.16 -3.67
CA ARG A 112 8.47 3.90 -4.90
C ARG A 112 9.25 5.18 -4.62
N THR A 113 8.83 5.96 -3.63
CA THR A 113 9.48 7.22 -3.26
C THR A 113 10.93 6.97 -2.86
N PHE A 114 11.16 5.98 -2.00
CA PHE A 114 12.51 5.56 -1.61
C PHE A 114 13.37 5.15 -2.82
N PHE A 115 12.78 4.43 -3.78
CA PHE A 115 13.50 4.05 -5.00
C PHE A 115 13.90 5.28 -5.83
N ILE A 116 12.99 6.25 -5.98
CA ILE A 116 13.26 7.50 -6.70
C ILE A 116 14.36 8.31 -6.01
N GLU A 117 14.29 8.49 -4.69
CA GLU A 117 15.29 9.20 -3.90
C GLU A 117 16.66 8.55 -4.06
N THR A 118 16.72 7.20 -3.93
CA THR A 118 17.96 6.44 -4.11
C THR A 118 18.57 6.66 -5.50
N LYS A 119 17.75 6.65 -6.56
CA LYS A 119 18.22 6.91 -7.93
C LYS A 119 18.72 8.34 -8.10
N THR A 120 18.01 9.29 -7.50
CA THR A 120 18.41 10.71 -7.52
C THR A 120 19.75 10.93 -6.82
N ASP A 121 19.95 10.32 -5.66
CA ASP A 121 21.21 10.40 -4.89
C ASP A 121 22.39 9.78 -5.67
N LEU A 122 22.12 8.77 -6.48
CA LEU A 122 23.10 8.17 -7.38
C LEU A 122 23.31 8.95 -8.69
N ASN A 123 22.67 10.11 -8.87
CA ASN A 123 22.63 10.90 -10.10
C ASN A 123 22.13 10.10 -11.32
N GLU A 124 21.26 9.10 -11.12
CA GLU A 124 20.63 8.35 -12.18
C GLU A 124 19.29 8.99 -12.58
N SER A 125 19.06 9.13 -13.89
CA SER A 125 17.79 9.63 -14.40
C SER A 125 16.68 8.57 -14.30
N ILE A 126 15.48 8.99 -13.93
CA ILE A 126 14.29 8.14 -13.96
C ILE A 126 13.51 8.48 -15.23
N PRO A 127 13.42 7.54 -16.19
CA PRO A 127 12.70 7.81 -17.43
C PRO A 127 11.20 7.91 -17.16
N THR A 128 10.54 8.76 -17.94
CA THR A 128 9.10 8.92 -17.92
C THR A 128 8.43 7.71 -18.57
N PHE A 129 7.35 7.22 -17.94
CA PHE A 129 6.54 6.16 -18.53
C PHE A 129 5.65 6.73 -19.63
N SER A 130 5.72 6.14 -20.83
CA SER A 130 4.86 6.54 -21.95
C SER A 130 4.36 5.31 -22.69
N LEU A 131 3.09 5.02 -22.55
CA LEU A 131 2.39 3.98 -23.32
C LEU A 131 1.31 4.64 -24.17
N LEU A 132 1.48 4.60 -25.48
CA LEU A 132 0.46 5.00 -26.43
C LEU A 132 -0.31 3.76 -26.87
N ILE A 133 -1.59 3.72 -26.50
CA ILE A 133 -2.50 2.67 -26.95
C ILE A 133 -3.15 3.12 -28.24
N SER A 134 -3.00 2.32 -29.30
CA SER A 134 -3.61 2.57 -30.61
C SER A 134 -4.65 1.50 -30.94
N GLY A 135 -5.63 1.90 -31.77
CA GLY A 135 -6.71 1.02 -32.21
C GLY A 135 -8.07 1.40 -31.63
N SER A 136 -9.13 0.80 -32.18
CA SER A 136 -10.52 1.13 -31.88
C SER A 136 -11.24 0.08 -31.03
N ASN A 137 -10.61 -1.05 -30.79
CA ASN A 137 -11.21 -2.17 -30.05
C ASN A 137 -10.24 -2.79 -29.04
N VAL A 138 -10.77 -3.63 -28.14
CA VAL A 138 -10.01 -4.28 -27.07
C VAL A 138 -8.86 -5.14 -27.60
N SER A 139 -9.03 -5.81 -28.73
CA SER A 139 -7.98 -6.65 -29.33
C SER A 139 -6.78 -5.81 -29.80
N ASP A 140 -7.04 -4.66 -30.43
CA ASP A 140 -5.99 -3.73 -30.84
C ASP A 140 -5.23 -3.17 -29.64
N TRP A 141 -5.96 -2.78 -28.59
CA TRP A 141 -5.35 -2.32 -27.33
C TRP A 141 -4.48 -3.40 -26.70
N ALA A 142 -4.99 -4.63 -26.61
CA ALA A 142 -4.23 -5.75 -26.06
C ALA A 142 -2.95 -6.02 -26.86
N ASN A 143 -3.03 -5.95 -28.20
CA ASN A 143 -1.85 -6.11 -29.07
C ASN A 143 -0.85 -4.97 -28.91
N SER A 144 -1.32 -3.71 -28.77
CA SER A 144 -0.46 -2.56 -28.49
C SER A 144 0.28 -2.71 -27.17
N ILE A 145 -0.41 -3.16 -26.12
CA ILE A 145 0.18 -3.42 -24.80
C ILE A 145 1.22 -4.54 -24.88
N ARG A 146 0.87 -5.68 -25.52
CA ARG A 146 1.81 -6.80 -25.68
C ARG A 146 3.07 -6.38 -26.42
N LYS A 147 2.90 -5.61 -27.51
CA LYS A 147 4.03 -5.09 -28.29
C LYS A 147 4.91 -4.16 -27.46
N TYR A 148 4.29 -3.25 -26.70
CA TYR A 148 5.01 -2.30 -25.85
C TYR A 148 5.88 -3.01 -24.79
N PHE A 149 5.30 -4.00 -24.09
CA PHE A 149 6.00 -4.78 -23.08
C PHE A 149 6.80 -5.96 -23.66
N SER A 150 6.84 -6.13 -24.98
CA SER A 150 7.53 -7.25 -25.65
C SER A 150 7.07 -8.62 -25.13
N LEU A 151 5.77 -8.79 -24.87
CA LEU A 151 5.21 -10.02 -24.36
C LEU A 151 4.97 -11.06 -25.45
N ASP A 152 5.63 -12.21 -25.34
CA ASP A 152 5.39 -13.38 -26.19
C ASP A 152 4.40 -14.32 -25.52
N LEU A 153 3.21 -14.46 -26.12
CA LEU A 153 2.16 -15.35 -25.62
C LEU A 153 2.59 -16.83 -25.62
N SER A 154 3.53 -17.22 -26.50
CA SER A 154 4.00 -18.61 -26.52
C SER A 154 4.73 -19.01 -25.24
N ILE A 155 5.26 -18.04 -24.49
CA ILE A 155 5.96 -18.26 -23.22
C ILE A 155 5.01 -18.76 -22.14
N GLN A 156 3.73 -18.35 -22.18
CA GLN A 156 2.73 -18.86 -21.23
C GLN A 156 2.66 -20.39 -21.21
N TYR A 157 2.73 -21.00 -22.39
CA TYR A 157 2.67 -22.46 -22.54
C TYR A 157 4.00 -23.16 -22.27
N LYS A 158 5.11 -22.43 -22.29
CA LYS A 158 6.45 -22.95 -22.06
C LYS A 158 6.93 -22.79 -20.64
N CYS A 159 6.30 -21.93 -19.85
CA CYS A 159 6.68 -21.71 -18.46
C CYS A 159 6.36 -22.94 -17.60
N PRO A 160 7.34 -23.46 -16.85
CA PRO A 160 7.16 -24.66 -16.03
C PRO A 160 6.21 -24.46 -14.84
N SER A 161 5.94 -23.21 -14.43
CA SER A 161 5.04 -22.89 -13.33
C SER A 161 4.43 -21.51 -13.45
N THR A 162 3.29 -21.30 -12.79
CA THR A 162 2.61 -20.00 -12.69
C THR A 162 3.55 -18.93 -12.13
N ARG A 163 4.38 -19.28 -11.13
CA ARG A 163 5.36 -18.36 -10.55
C ARG A 163 6.39 -17.88 -11.57
N GLN A 164 6.90 -18.77 -12.41
CA GLN A 164 7.88 -18.38 -13.43
C GLN A 164 7.23 -17.51 -14.51
N PHE A 165 5.99 -17.79 -14.88
CA PHE A 165 5.25 -16.94 -15.80
C PHE A 165 4.98 -15.55 -15.19
N PHE A 166 4.60 -15.48 -13.92
CA PHE A 166 4.47 -14.21 -13.20
C PHE A 166 5.78 -13.41 -13.20
N LEU A 167 6.91 -14.04 -12.89
CA LEU A 167 8.22 -13.39 -12.90
C LEU A 167 8.60 -12.88 -14.29
N TYR A 168 8.26 -13.63 -15.36
CA TYR A 168 8.45 -13.19 -16.74
C TYR A 168 7.64 -11.91 -17.02
N LEU A 169 6.35 -11.91 -16.66
CA LEU A 169 5.49 -10.72 -16.83
C LEU A 169 5.99 -9.54 -16.03
N LYS A 170 6.32 -9.77 -14.75
CA LYS A 170 6.88 -8.74 -13.86
C LYS A 170 8.11 -8.09 -14.48
N ASN A 171 9.09 -8.90 -14.88
CA ASN A 171 10.33 -8.40 -15.49
C ASN A 171 10.06 -7.61 -16.77
N ALA A 172 9.15 -8.09 -17.63
CA ALA A 172 8.80 -7.40 -18.86
C ALA A 172 8.19 -6.02 -18.60
N VAL A 173 7.38 -5.91 -17.56
CA VAL A 173 6.73 -4.65 -17.14
C VAL A 173 7.74 -3.72 -16.46
N GLU A 174 8.57 -4.22 -15.56
CA GLU A 174 9.62 -3.45 -14.85
C GLU A 174 10.67 -2.90 -15.82
N ASN A 175 11.02 -3.65 -16.87
CA ASN A 175 11.92 -3.17 -17.95
C ASN A 175 11.37 -1.96 -18.73
N LYS A 176 10.08 -1.64 -18.57
CA LYS A 176 9.42 -0.44 -19.12
C LYS A 176 9.14 0.63 -18.06
N VAL A 177 9.95 0.63 -17.00
CA VAL A 177 9.90 1.66 -15.93
C VAL A 177 8.56 1.73 -15.20
N VAL A 178 7.97 0.57 -14.93
CA VAL A 178 6.79 0.42 -14.08
C VAL A 178 7.23 -0.29 -12.80
N PHE A 179 6.90 0.26 -11.64
CA PHE A 179 7.21 -0.34 -10.34
C PHE A 179 6.17 -1.43 -10.02
N VAL A 180 6.59 -2.70 -10.02
CA VAL A 180 5.70 -3.83 -9.72
C VAL A 180 6.04 -4.41 -8.36
N HIS A 181 5.10 -4.36 -7.43
CA HIS A 181 5.30 -4.83 -6.06
C HIS A 181 4.15 -5.69 -5.57
N SER A 182 4.44 -6.62 -4.63
CA SER A 182 3.42 -7.47 -4.03
C SER A 182 2.75 -6.78 -2.85
N MET A 183 1.43 -6.95 -2.73
CA MET A 183 0.66 -6.54 -1.57
C MET A 183 0.34 -7.78 -0.73
N SER A 184 0.89 -7.86 0.48
CA SER A 184 0.68 -8.99 1.37
C SER A 184 -0.43 -8.73 2.38
N GLY A 185 -1.22 -9.77 2.66
CA GLY A 185 -2.26 -9.74 3.69
C GLY A 185 -3.52 -8.95 3.31
N VAL A 186 -3.61 -8.43 2.08
CA VAL A 186 -4.84 -7.78 1.57
C VAL A 186 -5.88 -8.85 1.24
N PRO A 187 -7.12 -8.76 1.78
CA PRO A 187 -8.19 -9.68 1.40
C PRO A 187 -8.48 -9.60 -0.11
N LEU A 188 -8.76 -10.74 -0.76
CA LEU A 188 -9.03 -10.79 -2.21
C LEU A 188 -10.30 -10.04 -2.63
N ASP A 189 -11.27 -9.97 -1.74
CA ASP A 189 -12.50 -9.19 -1.91
C ASP A 189 -12.27 -7.68 -1.73
N SER A 190 -11.20 -7.27 -1.02
CA SER A 190 -10.76 -5.87 -0.98
C SER A 190 -10.09 -5.46 -2.29
N ALA A 191 -9.08 -6.18 -2.75
CA ALA A 191 -8.45 -5.93 -4.05
C ALA A 191 -7.61 -7.13 -4.51
N ARG A 192 -7.66 -7.45 -5.81
CA ARG A 192 -6.71 -8.38 -6.45
C ARG A 192 -5.43 -7.68 -6.89
N GLY A 193 -5.52 -6.39 -7.15
CA GLY A 193 -4.39 -5.54 -7.49
C GLY A 193 -4.81 -4.09 -7.56
N VAL A 194 -3.82 -3.21 -7.58
CA VAL A 194 -3.98 -1.76 -7.73
C VAL A 194 -3.05 -1.23 -8.81
N ALA A 195 -3.50 -0.19 -9.51
CA ALA A 195 -2.65 0.55 -10.44
C ALA A 195 -2.69 2.03 -10.04
N ILE A 196 -1.53 2.63 -9.83
CA ILE A 196 -1.40 4.04 -9.45
C ILE A 196 -0.58 4.75 -10.52
N HIS A 197 -1.19 5.73 -11.14
CA HIS A 197 -0.54 6.51 -12.18
C HIS A 197 0.42 7.55 -11.60
N PHE A 198 1.61 7.59 -12.18
CA PHE A 198 2.60 8.64 -12.03
C PHE A 198 3.30 8.82 -13.38
N ASP A 199 3.73 10.04 -13.70
CA ASP A 199 4.46 10.31 -14.95
C ASP A 199 5.79 9.54 -15.00
N ALA A 200 6.47 9.43 -13.87
CA ALA A 200 7.66 8.61 -13.71
C ALA A 200 7.36 7.45 -12.76
N LEU A 201 7.73 6.25 -13.17
CA LEU A 201 7.64 5.04 -12.36
C LEU A 201 6.22 4.78 -11.79
N PRO A 202 5.17 4.62 -12.64
CA PRO A 202 3.86 4.23 -12.16
C PRO A 202 3.90 2.89 -11.41
N ILE A 203 2.92 2.66 -10.53
CA ILE A 203 2.89 1.48 -9.65
C ILE A 203 1.85 0.47 -10.14
N ILE A 204 2.22 -0.80 -10.10
CA ILE A 204 1.29 -1.93 -10.11
C ILE A 204 1.50 -2.73 -8.83
N GLY A 205 0.51 -2.70 -7.94
CA GLY A 205 0.44 -3.59 -6.78
C GLY A 205 -0.32 -4.87 -7.13
N VAL A 206 0.25 -6.03 -6.84
CA VAL A 206 -0.37 -7.34 -7.10
C VAL A 206 -0.61 -8.04 -5.77
N ASN A 207 -1.84 -8.50 -5.53
CA ASN A 207 -2.14 -9.25 -4.32
C ASN A 207 -1.47 -10.63 -4.39
N ASP A 208 -0.62 -10.95 -3.40
CA ASP A 208 0.13 -12.21 -3.36
C ASP A 208 -0.74 -13.43 -3.05
N SER A 209 -1.96 -13.22 -2.55
CA SER A 209 -2.96 -14.27 -2.32
C SER A 209 -3.76 -14.63 -3.58
N ASP A 210 -3.69 -13.83 -4.66
CA ASP A 210 -4.37 -14.08 -5.94
C ASP A 210 -3.50 -15.01 -6.81
N ARG A 211 -3.69 -16.33 -6.65
CA ARG A 211 -2.91 -17.40 -7.31
C ARG A 211 -3.70 -18.07 -8.40
#